data_f4998c089ac43cf7fb494581e55fa06f
#
_entry.id   f4998c089ac43cf7fb494581e55fa06f
#
_cell.length_a   1.000
_cell.length_b   1.000
_cell.length_c   1.000
_cell.angle_alpha   90.00
_cell.angle_beta   90.00
_cell.angle_gamma   90.00
#
_symmetry.space_group_name_H-M   'P 1'
#
loop_
_entity.id
_entity.type
_entity.pdbx_description
1 polymer ?
#
loop_
_entity_poly.entity_id
_entity_poly.type
_entity_poly.pdbx_seq_one_letter_code
_entity_poly.pdbx_strand_id
1 'polypeptide(L)'
;MYTPLSKIFYQKPNEYEVIYQARYSSDNSEHIDFSYTASKPFFTYTKEITNLISSILKYNTSIVLLIEHLPGAAITAFKRKCLVEEILQTNEIEGVHSTRKEITSVLDKPSVRKRFNGIVNKYLKLDQQSSIKTCQDIRNLYNEIVYDEIEKDNAKSLPDGKIFRKDSVSVYSPTNIELHKGLYPEEKIIDAITEALNVLNHSNIEPLISISIFHYLFGYIHPFYDGNGRTDRFISSYFLTQELNPLIGYRLSYTIKKNQKKYYEAFSITNDSKSKSDLTIFIIYFLEILNSSMENLNYALSVREKSLDHYNERIREIVKDKIKKKKEAENIFQLLFLLTQVELFSKDGITLKDISAHMSLTSQSVKLLLNHPVTSHFVIVNKKRKTYRYTIDLDLLS
;
A
#
# COMPACT_ATOMS: atom_id res chain seq x y z
N MET A 1 17.83 -5.60 20.50
CA MET A 1 17.88 -5.40 19.03
C MET A 1 18.71 -6.52 18.41
N TYR A 2 18.20 -7.19 17.39
CA TYR A 2 18.89 -8.27 16.70
C TYR A 2 20.08 -7.71 15.91
N THR A 3 21.29 -8.25 16.12
CA THR A 3 22.50 -7.78 15.42
C THR A 3 22.72 -8.62 14.18
N PRO A 4 22.80 -8.03 12.95
CA PRO A 4 23.08 -8.80 11.73
C PRO A 4 24.36 -9.62 11.81
N LEU A 5 24.37 -10.82 11.23
CA LEU A 5 25.59 -11.66 11.17
C LEU A 5 26.72 -10.96 10.44
N SER A 6 26.45 -10.21 9.35
CA SER A 6 27.46 -9.40 8.66
C SER A 6 28.12 -8.39 9.60
N LYS A 7 27.39 -7.74 10.49
CA LYS A 7 27.96 -6.83 11.48
C LYS A 7 28.82 -7.58 12.54
N ILE A 8 28.36 -8.76 12.96
CA ILE A 8 29.12 -9.62 13.89
C ILE A 8 30.45 -10.06 13.28
N PHE A 9 30.43 -10.39 11.98
CA PHE A 9 31.66 -10.77 11.25
C PHE A 9 32.76 -9.73 11.40
N TYR A 10 32.46 -8.43 11.29
CA TYR A 10 33.43 -7.35 11.41
C TYR A 10 33.76 -6.96 12.87
N GLN A 11 32.78 -7.04 13.78
CA GLN A 11 32.97 -6.60 15.16
C GLN A 11 33.55 -7.69 16.05
N LYS A 12 33.23 -8.96 15.81
CA LYS A 12 33.57 -10.11 16.63
C LYS A 12 33.93 -11.33 15.76
N PRO A 13 34.95 -11.26 14.92
CA PRO A 13 35.26 -12.30 13.94
C PRO A 13 35.49 -13.69 14.59
N ASN A 14 36.06 -13.75 15.77
CA ASN A 14 36.30 -15.00 16.50
C ASN A 14 35.03 -15.66 17.05
N GLU A 15 33.94 -14.90 17.26
CA GLU A 15 32.65 -15.39 17.73
C GLU A 15 31.68 -15.66 16.59
N TYR A 16 31.96 -15.17 15.39
CA TYR A 16 31.02 -15.15 14.27
C TYR A 16 30.44 -16.52 13.93
N GLU A 17 31.30 -17.52 13.74
CA GLU A 17 30.85 -18.87 13.37
C GLU A 17 30.05 -19.54 14.50
N VAL A 18 30.47 -19.35 15.72
CA VAL A 18 29.76 -19.88 16.91
C VAL A 18 28.35 -19.25 17.02
N ILE A 19 28.26 -17.92 16.81
CA ILE A 19 26.97 -17.23 16.87
C ILE A 19 26.09 -17.66 15.70
N TYR A 20 26.64 -17.82 14.50
CA TYR A 20 25.87 -18.32 13.36
C TYR A 20 25.32 -19.72 13.65
N GLN A 21 26.14 -20.68 14.07
CA GLN A 21 25.69 -22.03 14.36
C GLN A 21 24.65 -22.07 15.47
N ALA A 22 24.85 -21.28 16.55
CA ALA A 22 23.88 -21.17 17.63
C ALA A 22 22.52 -20.63 17.14
N ARG A 23 22.48 -19.67 16.20
CA ARG A 23 21.24 -19.19 15.59
C ARG A 23 20.65 -20.20 14.65
N TYR A 24 21.45 -20.73 13.72
CA TYR A 24 21.00 -21.65 12.69
C TYR A 24 20.39 -22.93 13.26
N SER A 25 20.97 -23.47 14.34
CA SER A 25 20.51 -24.71 15.00
C SER A 25 19.57 -24.46 16.19
N SER A 26 19.11 -23.21 16.39
CA SER A 26 18.20 -22.89 17.50
C SER A 26 16.80 -23.45 17.26
N ASP A 27 16.15 -23.95 18.31
CA ASP A 27 14.73 -24.35 18.28
C ASP A 27 13.80 -23.17 17.96
N ASN A 28 14.26 -21.93 18.10
CA ASN A 28 13.55 -20.73 17.74
C ASN A 28 13.79 -20.30 16.27
N SER A 29 14.53 -21.10 15.49
CA SER A 29 14.82 -20.78 14.09
C SER A 29 14.04 -21.66 13.16
N GLU A 30 13.49 -21.03 12.12
CA GLU A 30 12.75 -21.67 11.04
C GLU A 30 13.59 -21.64 9.77
N HIS A 31 13.68 -22.80 9.10
CA HIS A 31 14.41 -22.96 7.84
C HIS A 31 13.46 -22.87 6.67
N ILE A 32 13.81 -22.03 5.72
CA ILE A 32 12.98 -21.78 4.53
C ILE A 32 13.37 -22.72 3.41
N ASP A 33 12.39 -23.39 2.82
CA ASP A 33 12.59 -24.23 1.65
C ASP A 33 12.74 -23.38 0.39
N PHE A 34 13.96 -22.84 0.24
CA PHE A 34 14.38 -22.04 -0.89
C PHE A 34 15.82 -22.38 -1.24
N SER A 35 16.06 -22.80 -2.50
CA SER A 35 17.28 -23.45 -2.93
C SER A 35 18.28 -22.53 -3.65
N TYR A 36 17.93 -21.25 -3.87
CA TYR A 36 18.66 -20.37 -4.78
C TYR A 36 19.51 -19.31 -4.07
N THR A 37 19.73 -19.43 -2.78
CA THR A 37 20.67 -18.65 -1.99
C THR A 37 21.96 -19.41 -1.72
N ALA A 38 23.02 -18.74 -1.28
CA ALA A 38 24.34 -19.35 -1.04
C ALA A 38 24.32 -20.41 0.10
N SER A 39 23.39 -20.28 1.04
CA SER A 39 23.12 -21.25 2.13
C SER A 39 21.60 -21.35 2.31
N LYS A 40 21.10 -22.42 2.91
CA LYS A 40 19.66 -22.56 3.18
C LYS A 40 19.19 -21.36 4.03
N PRO A 41 18.20 -20.59 3.57
CA PRO A 41 17.73 -19.45 4.31
C PRO A 41 17.04 -19.85 5.60
N PHE A 42 17.15 -18.99 6.60
CA PHE A 42 16.48 -19.19 7.88
C PHE A 42 16.15 -17.84 8.50
N PHE A 43 15.27 -17.85 9.49
CA PHE A 43 15.08 -16.73 10.39
C PHE A 43 14.90 -17.23 11.82
N THR A 44 15.17 -16.38 12.79
CA THR A 44 15.00 -16.68 14.20
C THR A 44 13.80 -15.90 14.75
N TYR A 45 12.86 -16.58 15.40
CA TYR A 45 11.79 -15.93 16.16
C TYR A 45 12.40 -15.15 17.33
N THR A 46 12.35 -13.85 17.24
CA THR A 46 12.88 -12.94 18.28
C THR A 46 11.74 -12.26 19.01
N LYS A 47 12.00 -11.83 20.26
CA LYS A 47 11.06 -10.99 21.02
C LYS A 47 10.66 -9.73 20.22
N GLU A 48 11.55 -9.21 19.38
CA GLU A 48 11.33 -8.03 18.55
C GLU A 48 10.27 -8.33 17.49
N ILE A 49 10.37 -9.44 16.77
CA ILE A 49 9.36 -9.91 15.79
C ILE A 49 8.00 -10.10 16.47
N THR A 50 7.96 -10.83 17.58
CA THR A 50 6.71 -11.09 18.31
C THR A 50 6.03 -9.80 18.79
N ASN A 51 6.82 -8.85 19.30
CA ASN A 51 6.30 -7.54 19.73
C ASN A 51 5.74 -6.73 18.56
N LEU A 52 6.42 -6.72 17.40
CA LEU A 52 5.96 -6.01 16.21
C LEU A 52 4.64 -6.60 15.71
N ILE A 53 4.54 -7.92 15.59
CA ILE A 53 3.30 -8.59 15.17
C ILE A 53 2.16 -8.26 16.15
N SER A 54 2.41 -8.39 17.48
CA SER A 54 1.41 -8.04 18.49
C SER A 54 0.95 -6.58 18.38
N SER A 55 1.86 -5.65 18.11
CA SER A 55 1.55 -4.23 17.93
C SER A 55 0.72 -3.99 16.65
N ILE A 56 1.10 -4.61 15.53
CA ILE A 56 0.36 -4.53 14.27
C ILE A 56 -1.08 -5.01 14.44
N LEU A 57 -1.27 -6.16 15.09
CA LEU A 57 -2.60 -6.74 15.32
C LEU A 57 -3.46 -5.86 16.26
N LYS A 58 -2.87 -5.22 17.28
CA LYS A 58 -3.58 -4.25 18.13
C LYS A 58 -4.04 -3.04 17.35
N TYR A 59 -3.18 -2.45 16.50
CA TYR A 59 -3.58 -1.37 15.63
C TYR A 59 -4.65 -1.81 14.63
N ASN A 60 -4.55 -3.03 14.08
CA ASN A 60 -5.56 -3.57 13.17
C ASN A 60 -6.94 -3.61 13.84
N THR A 61 -7.04 -4.13 15.05
CA THR A 61 -8.29 -4.16 15.82
C THR A 61 -8.84 -2.74 16.04
N SER A 62 -7.98 -1.80 16.44
CA SER A 62 -8.38 -0.41 16.63
C SER A 62 -8.89 0.25 15.34
N ILE A 63 -8.23 -0.01 14.21
CA ILE A 63 -8.63 0.51 12.89
C ILE A 63 -9.99 -0.06 12.47
N VAL A 64 -10.24 -1.35 12.70
CA VAL A 64 -11.54 -1.97 12.40
C VAL A 64 -12.66 -1.26 13.18
N LEU A 65 -12.48 -1.07 14.48
CA LEU A 65 -13.46 -0.37 15.32
C LEU A 65 -13.71 1.08 14.85
N LEU A 66 -12.64 1.83 14.51
CA LEU A 66 -12.78 3.19 13.98
C LEU A 66 -13.57 3.21 12.67
N ILE A 67 -13.34 2.26 11.78
CA ILE A 67 -14.04 2.16 10.49
C ILE A 67 -15.52 1.85 10.68
N GLU A 68 -15.89 1.01 11.64
CA GLU A 68 -17.28 0.68 11.95
C GLU A 68 -18.08 1.92 12.43
N HIS A 69 -17.44 2.85 13.10
CA HIS A 69 -18.09 4.10 13.57
C HIS A 69 -18.13 5.19 12.50
N LEU A 70 -17.29 5.12 11.47
CA LEU A 70 -17.20 6.16 10.44
C LEU A 70 -18.25 5.98 9.34
N PRO A 71 -18.85 7.07 8.83
CA PRO A 71 -19.79 7.00 7.70
C PRO A 71 -19.12 6.45 6.43
N GLY A 72 -19.87 5.69 5.63
CA GLY A 72 -19.34 5.07 4.41
C GLY A 72 -18.76 6.06 3.39
N ALA A 73 -19.29 7.28 3.29
CA ALA A 73 -18.73 8.33 2.44
C ALA A 73 -17.35 8.80 2.90
N ALA A 74 -17.14 8.89 4.22
CA ALA A 74 -15.85 9.23 4.81
C ALA A 74 -14.79 8.16 4.48
N ILE A 75 -15.13 6.88 4.67
CA ILE A 75 -14.23 5.75 4.36
C ILE A 75 -13.92 5.69 2.86
N THR A 76 -14.93 5.86 2.00
CA THR A 76 -14.73 5.90 0.54
C THR A 76 -13.79 7.03 0.11
N ALA A 77 -13.96 8.22 0.67
CA ALA A 77 -13.08 9.36 0.42
C ALA A 77 -11.65 9.09 0.91
N PHE A 78 -11.49 8.49 2.09
CA PHE A 78 -10.19 8.14 2.65
C PHE A 78 -9.47 7.05 1.84
N LYS A 79 -10.17 5.95 1.50
CA LYS A 79 -9.67 4.88 0.63
C LYS A 79 -9.16 5.44 -0.69
N ARG A 80 -9.94 6.32 -1.33
CA ARG A 80 -9.56 7.00 -2.57
C ARG A 80 -8.27 7.82 -2.41
N LYS A 81 -8.14 8.60 -1.35
CA LYS A 81 -6.93 9.36 -1.05
C LYS A 81 -5.72 8.45 -0.88
N CYS A 82 -5.83 7.42 -0.04
CA CYS A 82 -4.75 6.46 0.21
C CYS A 82 -4.31 5.76 -1.09
N LEU A 83 -5.26 5.33 -1.94
CA LEU A 83 -4.98 4.71 -3.23
C LEU A 83 -4.18 5.64 -4.15
N VAL A 84 -4.55 6.91 -4.24
CA VAL A 84 -3.79 7.89 -5.06
C VAL A 84 -2.37 8.05 -4.53
N GLU A 85 -2.21 8.17 -3.21
CA GLU A 85 -0.90 8.28 -2.58
C GLU A 85 -0.05 7.03 -2.78
N GLU A 86 -0.63 5.85 -2.65
CA GLU A 86 0.05 4.55 -2.85
C GLU A 86 0.62 4.44 -4.27
N ILE A 87 -0.20 4.75 -5.30
CA ILE A 87 0.24 4.67 -6.70
C ILE A 87 1.31 5.72 -7.01
N LEU A 88 1.18 6.93 -6.49
CA LEU A 88 2.21 7.96 -6.66
C LEU A 88 3.54 7.50 -6.06
N GLN A 89 3.51 6.95 -4.84
CA GLN A 89 4.72 6.55 -4.14
C GLN A 89 5.36 5.30 -4.74
N THR A 90 4.56 4.31 -5.17
CA THR A 90 5.13 3.12 -5.83
C THR A 90 5.82 3.49 -7.15
N ASN A 91 5.27 4.43 -7.91
CA ASN A 91 5.91 4.95 -9.12
C ASN A 91 7.20 5.74 -8.79
N GLU A 92 7.13 6.63 -7.79
CA GLU A 92 8.27 7.47 -7.41
C GLU A 92 9.45 6.64 -6.87
N ILE A 93 9.21 5.52 -6.17
CA ILE A 93 10.26 4.59 -5.71
C ILE A 93 11.05 4.05 -6.90
N GLU A 94 10.37 3.75 -8.01
CA GLU A 94 10.96 3.23 -9.26
C GLU A 94 11.45 4.33 -10.23
N GLY A 95 11.41 5.60 -9.81
CA GLY A 95 11.79 6.71 -10.68
C GLY A 95 10.78 7.04 -11.78
N VAL A 96 9.60 6.45 -11.75
CA VAL A 96 8.54 6.70 -12.74
C VAL A 96 7.76 7.95 -12.35
N HIS A 97 7.87 8.99 -13.18
CA HIS A 97 7.14 10.23 -12.94
C HIS A 97 5.63 10.06 -13.14
N SER A 98 4.85 10.41 -12.13
CA SER A 98 3.39 10.43 -12.17
C SER A 98 2.83 11.57 -11.34
N THR A 99 1.66 12.07 -11.71
CA THR A 99 1.01 13.19 -11.04
C THR A 99 -0.32 12.78 -10.42
N ARG A 100 -0.69 13.42 -9.30
CA ARG A 100 -2.01 13.23 -8.69
C ARG A 100 -3.15 13.45 -9.69
N LYS A 101 -3.00 14.41 -10.62
CA LYS A 101 -4.00 14.71 -11.66
C LYS A 101 -4.17 13.53 -12.61
N GLU A 102 -3.11 12.89 -13.05
CA GLU A 102 -3.18 11.70 -13.93
C GLU A 102 -3.90 10.56 -13.23
N ILE A 103 -3.47 10.18 -12.01
CA ILE A 103 -4.07 9.09 -11.26
C ILE A 103 -5.56 9.36 -10.97
N THR A 104 -5.91 10.56 -10.46
CA THR A 104 -7.32 10.90 -10.20
C THR A 104 -8.16 10.94 -11.46
N SER A 105 -7.59 11.31 -12.62
CA SER A 105 -8.32 11.30 -13.90
C SER A 105 -8.68 9.89 -14.37
N VAL A 106 -7.88 8.89 -14.02
CA VAL A 106 -8.20 7.47 -14.28
C VAL A 106 -9.31 7.02 -13.32
N LEU A 107 -9.19 7.34 -12.03
CA LEU A 107 -10.22 7.02 -11.02
C LEU A 107 -11.58 7.61 -11.36
N ASP A 108 -11.62 8.83 -11.94
CA ASP A 108 -12.89 9.48 -12.36
C ASP A 108 -13.51 8.84 -13.60
N LYS A 109 -12.71 8.19 -14.46
CA LYS A 109 -13.13 7.55 -15.71
C LYS A 109 -12.31 6.28 -15.99
N PRO A 110 -12.55 5.18 -15.26
CA PRO A 110 -11.78 3.94 -15.40
C PRO A 110 -11.85 3.28 -16.78
N SER A 111 -12.95 3.50 -17.53
CA SER A 111 -13.20 2.93 -18.85
C SER A 111 -12.39 3.58 -19.98
N VAL A 112 -11.75 4.73 -19.73
CA VAL A 112 -10.96 5.42 -20.76
C VAL A 112 -9.49 4.99 -20.61
N ARG A 113 -8.93 4.36 -21.67
CA ARG A 113 -7.52 3.91 -21.67
C ARG A 113 -6.60 5.13 -21.54
N LYS A 114 -5.85 5.17 -20.44
CA LYS A 114 -4.88 6.22 -20.08
C LYS A 114 -3.64 5.58 -19.48
N ARG A 115 -2.55 6.33 -19.41
CA ARG A 115 -1.38 5.93 -18.62
C ARG A 115 -1.81 5.59 -17.19
N PHE A 116 -1.22 4.58 -16.59
CA PHE A 116 -1.54 4.06 -15.25
C PHE A 116 -2.94 3.42 -15.09
N ASN A 117 -3.66 3.17 -16.19
CA ASN A 117 -5.01 2.57 -16.08
C ASN A 117 -4.97 1.19 -15.45
N GLY A 118 -3.98 0.37 -15.81
CA GLY A 118 -3.81 -0.98 -15.29
C GLY A 118 -3.62 -0.99 -13.78
N ILE A 119 -2.59 -0.30 -13.29
CA ILE A 119 -2.27 -0.24 -11.86
C ILE A 119 -3.42 0.36 -11.03
N VAL A 120 -4.08 1.43 -11.51
CA VAL A 120 -5.22 2.04 -10.82
C VAL A 120 -6.38 1.06 -10.70
N ASN A 121 -6.73 0.36 -11.79
CA ASN A 121 -7.83 -0.61 -11.79
C ASN A 121 -7.54 -1.82 -10.90
N LYS A 122 -6.27 -2.26 -10.83
CA LYS A 122 -5.87 -3.35 -9.94
C LYS A 122 -5.96 -2.94 -8.48
N TYR A 123 -5.45 -1.77 -8.11
CA TYR A 123 -5.58 -1.28 -6.74
C TYR A 123 -7.05 -0.98 -6.35
N LEU A 124 -7.91 -0.54 -7.27
CA LEU A 124 -9.35 -0.38 -6.99
C LEU A 124 -10.03 -1.68 -6.56
N LYS A 125 -9.54 -2.81 -7.08
CA LYS A 125 -10.09 -4.15 -6.84
C LYS A 125 -9.15 -5.01 -6.00
N LEU A 126 -8.28 -4.40 -5.19
CA LEU A 126 -7.24 -5.09 -4.46
C LEU A 126 -7.79 -6.22 -3.55
N ASP A 127 -8.93 -5.97 -2.92
CA ASP A 127 -9.67 -6.91 -2.08
C ASP A 127 -10.52 -7.96 -2.85
N GLN A 128 -10.58 -7.84 -4.18
CA GLN A 128 -11.37 -8.72 -5.07
C GLN A 128 -10.47 -9.51 -6.05
N GLN A 129 -9.16 -9.53 -5.84
CA GLN A 129 -8.24 -10.25 -6.71
C GLN A 129 -8.42 -11.76 -6.59
N SER A 130 -8.22 -12.46 -7.70
CA SER A 130 -8.02 -13.90 -7.66
C SER A 130 -6.71 -14.24 -6.96
N SER A 131 -6.68 -15.41 -6.32
CA SER A 131 -5.49 -15.89 -5.60
C SER A 131 -4.26 -15.94 -6.51
N ILE A 132 -3.13 -15.46 -6.02
CA ILE A 132 -1.82 -15.50 -6.69
C ILE A 132 -1.10 -16.77 -6.23
N LYS A 133 -1.06 -17.81 -7.07
CA LYS A 133 -0.51 -19.13 -6.72
C LYS A 133 0.58 -19.63 -7.67
N THR A 134 0.66 -19.08 -8.87
CA THR A 134 1.54 -19.57 -9.92
C THR A 134 2.39 -18.46 -10.52
N CYS A 135 3.50 -18.83 -11.16
CA CYS A 135 4.30 -17.91 -11.96
C CYS A 135 3.48 -17.20 -13.04
N GLN A 136 2.48 -17.91 -13.61
CA GLN A 136 1.60 -17.33 -14.63
C GLN A 136 0.68 -16.23 -14.03
N ASP A 137 0.24 -16.38 -12.78
CA ASP A 137 -0.55 -15.35 -12.10
C ASP A 137 0.27 -14.07 -11.90
N ILE A 138 1.56 -14.21 -11.52
CA ILE A 138 2.50 -13.10 -11.41
C ILE A 138 2.72 -12.43 -12.78
N ARG A 139 2.90 -13.23 -13.85
CA ARG A 139 3.05 -12.68 -15.21
C ARG A 139 1.80 -11.94 -15.67
N ASN A 140 0.62 -12.47 -15.41
CA ASN A 140 -0.65 -11.84 -15.76
C ASN A 140 -0.80 -10.52 -14.99
N LEU A 141 -0.47 -10.53 -13.71
CA LEU A 141 -0.49 -9.34 -12.87
C LEU A 141 0.48 -8.26 -13.37
N TYR A 142 1.72 -8.65 -13.70
CA TYR A 142 2.71 -7.76 -14.31
C TYR A 142 2.17 -7.11 -15.58
N ASN A 143 1.58 -7.91 -16.48
CA ASN A 143 1.01 -7.42 -17.73
C ASN A 143 -0.11 -6.40 -17.49
N GLU A 144 -0.92 -6.60 -16.47
CA GLU A 144 -2.01 -5.68 -16.15
C GLU A 144 -1.53 -4.39 -15.47
N ILE A 145 -0.46 -4.46 -14.65
CA ILE A 145 0.00 -3.31 -13.85
C ILE A 145 0.94 -2.40 -14.63
N VAL A 146 1.94 -2.94 -15.31
CA VAL A 146 3.07 -2.16 -15.81
C VAL A 146 3.37 -2.35 -17.30
N TYR A 147 2.88 -3.40 -17.96
CA TYR A 147 3.25 -3.74 -19.34
C TYR A 147 3.04 -2.57 -20.31
N ASP A 148 1.85 -2.00 -20.36
CA ASP A 148 1.48 -0.91 -21.30
C ASP A 148 2.38 0.34 -21.13
N GLU A 149 2.90 0.56 -19.92
CA GLU A 149 3.78 1.68 -19.61
C GLU A 149 5.20 1.40 -20.09
N ILE A 150 5.74 0.24 -19.69
CA ILE A 150 7.10 -0.18 -20.06
C ILE A 150 7.22 -0.32 -21.57
N GLU A 151 6.19 -0.89 -22.26
CA GLU A 151 6.16 -1.00 -23.73
C GLU A 151 6.36 0.35 -24.41
N LYS A 152 5.74 1.41 -23.86
CA LYS A 152 5.84 2.77 -24.43
C LYS A 152 7.15 3.45 -24.10
N ASP A 153 7.67 3.24 -22.88
CA ASP A 153 8.86 3.92 -22.40
C ASP A 153 10.13 3.22 -22.91
N ASN A 154 10.19 1.88 -22.83
CA ASN A 154 11.30 1.05 -23.33
C ASN A 154 10.84 -0.41 -23.57
N ALA A 155 10.34 -0.71 -24.76
CA ALA A 155 9.87 -2.04 -25.12
C ALA A 155 10.93 -3.15 -24.96
N LYS A 156 12.23 -2.83 -24.96
CA LYS A 156 13.31 -3.79 -24.72
C LYS A 156 13.38 -4.27 -23.27
N SER A 157 12.75 -3.57 -22.34
CA SER A 157 12.65 -3.97 -20.94
C SER A 157 11.46 -4.88 -20.66
N LEU A 158 10.69 -5.25 -21.68
CA LEU A 158 9.63 -6.25 -21.53
C LEU A 158 10.24 -7.65 -21.41
N PRO A 159 9.61 -8.54 -20.62
CA PRO A 159 10.06 -9.91 -20.49
C PRO A 159 9.92 -10.67 -21.82
N ASP A 160 11.00 -11.28 -22.26
CA ASP A 160 11.20 -11.96 -23.54
C ASP A 160 11.29 -13.49 -23.41
N GLY A 161 11.17 -14.03 -22.20
CA GLY A 161 11.09 -15.45 -21.93
C GLY A 161 9.67 -16.01 -22.05
N LYS A 162 9.50 -17.26 -21.66
CA LYS A 162 8.20 -17.93 -21.63
C LYS A 162 7.24 -17.28 -20.62
N ILE A 163 7.75 -16.93 -19.44
CA ILE A 163 7.00 -16.28 -18.37
C ILE A 163 7.74 -14.99 -17.93
N PHE A 164 9.05 -15.07 -17.72
CA PHE A 164 9.89 -14.02 -17.19
C PHE A 164 10.92 -13.52 -18.22
N ARG A 165 12.01 -12.93 -17.79
CA ARG A 165 13.15 -12.55 -18.64
C ARG A 165 14.07 -13.73 -18.92
N LYS A 166 14.76 -13.70 -20.05
CA LYS A 166 15.77 -14.71 -20.43
C LYS A 166 17.16 -14.36 -19.92
N ASP A 167 17.53 -13.09 -19.99
CA ASP A 167 18.89 -12.64 -19.72
C ASP A 167 19.12 -12.20 -18.28
N SER A 168 20.38 -12.08 -17.89
CA SER A 168 20.77 -11.58 -16.58
C SER A 168 20.42 -10.10 -16.42
N VAL A 169 20.17 -9.69 -15.17
CA VAL A 169 19.94 -8.29 -14.80
C VAL A 169 20.67 -7.99 -13.50
N SER A 170 21.24 -6.79 -13.40
CA SER A 170 21.80 -6.27 -12.15
C SER A 170 20.81 -5.32 -11.49
N VAL A 171 20.66 -5.44 -10.17
CA VAL A 171 19.83 -4.58 -9.35
C VAL A 171 20.69 -3.46 -8.78
N TYR A 172 20.28 -2.22 -9.01
CA TYR A 172 21.02 -1.04 -8.58
C TYR A 172 20.28 -0.29 -7.47
N SER A 173 21.05 0.33 -6.59
CA SER A 173 20.54 1.32 -5.64
C SER A 173 20.12 2.61 -6.37
N PRO A 174 19.35 3.51 -5.71
CA PRO A 174 19.07 4.85 -6.27
C PRO A 174 20.32 5.68 -6.55
N THR A 175 21.45 5.35 -5.94
CA THR A 175 22.78 5.98 -6.17
C THR A 175 23.62 5.25 -7.20
N ASN A 176 23.01 4.36 -8.01
CA ASN A 176 23.63 3.59 -9.08
C ASN A 176 24.75 2.63 -8.64
N ILE A 177 24.66 2.11 -7.40
CA ILE A 177 25.56 1.07 -6.88
C ILE A 177 24.86 -0.27 -7.10
N GLU A 178 25.56 -1.25 -7.75
CA GLU A 178 25.06 -2.60 -7.91
C GLU A 178 24.86 -3.25 -6.53
N LEU A 179 23.62 -3.65 -6.23
CA LEU A 179 23.24 -4.30 -4.97
C LEU A 179 23.39 -5.81 -5.07
N HIS A 180 22.93 -6.39 -6.16
CA HIS A 180 23.09 -7.81 -6.48
C HIS A 180 22.68 -8.10 -7.92
N LYS A 181 22.92 -9.34 -8.38
CA LYS A 181 22.46 -9.85 -9.67
C LYS A 181 21.23 -10.71 -9.46
N GLY A 182 20.16 -10.43 -10.19
CA GLY A 182 18.97 -11.28 -10.22
C GLY A 182 19.30 -12.69 -10.71
N LEU A 183 18.45 -13.65 -10.37
CA LEU A 183 18.65 -15.05 -10.79
C LEU A 183 18.60 -15.19 -12.31
N TYR A 184 19.34 -16.19 -12.84
CA TYR A 184 19.48 -16.49 -14.25
C TYR A 184 19.90 -17.95 -14.41
N PRO A 185 19.46 -18.69 -15.43
CA PRO A 185 18.51 -18.33 -16.50
C PRO A 185 17.02 -18.42 -16.07
N GLU A 186 16.09 -18.26 -17.04
CA GLU A 186 14.63 -18.22 -16.77
C GLU A 186 14.11 -19.44 -16.01
N GLU A 187 14.61 -20.63 -16.29
CA GLU A 187 14.21 -21.86 -15.60
C GLU A 187 14.44 -21.73 -14.09
N LYS A 188 15.59 -21.19 -13.67
CA LYS A 188 15.87 -20.92 -12.25
C LYS A 188 14.96 -19.84 -11.67
N ILE A 189 14.55 -18.87 -12.47
CA ILE A 189 13.59 -17.85 -12.04
C ILE A 189 12.23 -18.48 -11.77
N ILE A 190 11.76 -19.35 -12.67
CA ILE A 190 10.47 -20.06 -12.53
C ILE A 190 10.47 -20.93 -11.28
N ASP A 191 11.52 -21.74 -11.09
CA ASP A 191 11.65 -22.61 -9.93
C ASP A 191 11.72 -21.81 -8.64
N ALA A 192 12.54 -20.77 -8.58
CA ALA A 192 12.69 -19.91 -7.41
C ALA A 192 11.39 -19.16 -7.05
N ILE A 193 10.66 -18.63 -8.03
CA ILE A 193 9.35 -18.01 -7.79
C ILE A 193 8.34 -19.04 -7.29
N THR A 194 8.40 -20.29 -7.80
CA THR A 194 7.53 -21.38 -7.32
C THR A 194 7.82 -21.70 -5.86
N GLU A 195 9.10 -21.82 -5.46
CA GLU A 195 9.49 -22.02 -4.06
C GLU A 195 9.04 -20.83 -3.17
N ALA A 196 9.24 -19.59 -3.63
CA ALA A 196 8.80 -18.39 -2.89
C ALA A 196 7.27 -18.33 -2.73
N LEU A 197 6.49 -18.71 -3.75
CA LEU A 197 5.04 -18.81 -3.66
C LEU A 197 4.59 -19.92 -2.71
N ASN A 198 5.33 -21.02 -2.61
CA ASN A 198 5.05 -22.07 -1.65
C ASN A 198 5.25 -21.58 -0.20
N VAL A 199 6.29 -20.79 0.07
CA VAL A 199 6.47 -20.15 1.37
C VAL A 199 5.27 -19.23 1.71
N LEU A 200 4.82 -18.46 0.73
CA LEU A 200 3.72 -17.51 0.92
C LEU A 200 2.35 -18.17 1.12
N ASN A 201 2.06 -19.25 0.37
CA ASN A 201 0.72 -19.84 0.32
C ASN A 201 0.53 -21.10 1.17
N HIS A 202 1.62 -21.81 1.51
CA HIS A 202 1.53 -23.17 2.06
C HIS A 202 2.42 -23.43 3.28
N SER A 203 3.19 -22.44 3.75
CA SER A 203 3.98 -22.60 4.98
C SER A 203 3.11 -22.50 6.24
N ASN A 204 3.59 -23.14 7.31
CA ASN A 204 3.02 -22.96 8.67
C ASN A 204 3.59 -21.73 9.38
N ILE A 205 4.31 -20.88 8.67
CA ILE A 205 4.91 -19.63 9.18
C ILE A 205 3.80 -18.60 9.37
N GLU A 206 3.95 -17.77 10.38
CA GLU A 206 3.03 -16.65 10.64
C GLU A 206 2.88 -15.76 9.37
N PRO A 207 1.65 -15.42 8.95
CA PRO A 207 1.40 -14.79 7.65
C PRO A 207 2.19 -13.51 7.37
N LEU A 208 2.34 -12.61 8.35
CA LEU A 208 3.10 -11.37 8.16
C LEU A 208 4.60 -11.63 7.95
N ILE A 209 5.12 -12.71 8.55
CA ILE A 209 6.50 -13.18 8.32
C ILE A 209 6.61 -13.78 6.92
N SER A 210 5.67 -14.64 6.50
CA SER A 210 5.66 -15.23 5.15
C SER A 210 5.61 -14.17 4.06
N ILE A 211 4.79 -13.12 4.23
CA ILE A 211 4.71 -11.96 3.32
C ILE A 211 6.05 -11.22 3.29
N SER A 212 6.70 -11.03 4.45
CA SER A 212 8.01 -10.37 4.53
C SER A 212 9.09 -11.16 3.79
N ILE A 213 9.09 -12.49 3.95
CA ILE A 213 10.02 -13.40 3.26
C ILE A 213 9.79 -13.38 1.75
N PHE A 214 8.53 -13.49 1.32
CA PHE A 214 8.20 -13.42 -0.11
C PHE A 214 8.66 -12.11 -0.74
N HIS A 215 8.39 -11.00 -0.07
CA HIS A 215 8.82 -9.67 -0.54
C HIS A 215 10.35 -9.59 -0.73
N TYR A 216 11.11 -10.12 0.22
CA TYR A 216 12.56 -10.22 0.06
C TYR A 216 12.96 -11.14 -1.10
N LEU A 217 12.39 -12.36 -1.15
CA LEU A 217 12.74 -13.34 -2.18
C LEU A 217 12.39 -12.85 -3.59
N PHE A 218 11.24 -12.18 -3.77
CA PHE A 218 10.87 -11.60 -5.06
C PHE A 218 11.89 -10.53 -5.51
N GLY A 219 12.28 -9.64 -4.61
CA GLY A 219 13.33 -8.65 -4.87
C GLY A 219 14.68 -9.28 -5.19
N TYR A 220 15.05 -10.38 -4.50
CA TYR A 220 16.27 -11.16 -4.74
C TYR A 220 16.26 -11.90 -6.09
N ILE A 221 15.16 -12.56 -6.44
CA ILE A 221 14.99 -13.28 -7.72
C ILE A 221 14.99 -12.31 -8.88
N HIS A 222 14.31 -11.18 -8.75
CA HIS A 222 14.19 -10.11 -9.74
C HIS A 222 13.73 -10.59 -11.11
N PRO A 223 12.50 -11.12 -11.23
CA PRO A 223 12.06 -11.91 -12.39
C PRO A 223 11.87 -11.14 -13.70
N PHE A 224 11.81 -9.83 -13.69
CA PHE A 224 11.61 -8.97 -14.86
C PHE A 224 12.82 -8.06 -15.10
N TYR A 225 12.92 -7.47 -16.29
CA TYR A 225 13.92 -6.43 -16.57
C TYR A 225 13.58 -5.10 -15.90
N ASP A 226 12.29 -4.74 -15.86
CA ASP A 226 11.72 -3.56 -15.20
C ASP A 226 10.37 -3.89 -14.57
N GLY A 227 9.87 -3.06 -13.65
CA GLY A 227 8.57 -3.22 -13.00
C GLY A 227 8.55 -4.21 -11.82
N ASN A 228 9.71 -4.76 -11.42
CA ASN A 228 9.79 -5.71 -10.32
C ASN A 228 9.25 -5.13 -9.01
N GLY A 229 9.72 -3.96 -8.60
CA GLY A 229 9.30 -3.36 -7.34
C GLY A 229 7.82 -3.01 -7.29
N ARG A 230 7.24 -2.51 -8.40
CA ARG A 230 5.79 -2.21 -8.47
C ARG A 230 4.95 -3.48 -8.36
N THR A 231 5.37 -4.55 -9.04
CA THR A 231 4.70 -5.86 -8.99
C THR A 231 4.80 -6.48 -7.60
N ASP A 232 5.98 -6.50 -7.01
CA ASP A 232 6.23 -7.03 -5.66
C ASP A 232 5.42 -6.30 -4.58
N ARG A 233 5.46 -4.97 -4.57
CA ARG A 233 4.68 -4.17 -3.61
C ARG A 233 3.17 -4.36 -3.80
N PHE A 234 2.69 -4.56 -5.03
CA PHE A 234 1.29 -4.89 -5.24
C PHE A 234 0.94 -6.27 -4.68
N ILE A 235 1.76 -7.30 -4.95
CA ILE A 235 1.55 -8.67 -4.41
C ILE A 235 1.53 -8.61 -2.88
N SER A 236 2.52 -7.96 -2.27
CA SER A 236 2.58 -7.80 -0.82
C SER A 236 1.36 -7.06 -0.26
N SER A 237 0.93 -5.96 -0.93
CA SER A 237 -0.30 -5.23 -0.56
C SER A 237 -1.54 -6.13 -0.64
N TYR A 238 -1.65 -6.96 -1.66
CA TYR A 238 -2.76 -7.91 -1.80
C TYR A 238 -2.80 -8.89 -0.62
N PHE A 239 -1.68 -9.56 -0.30
CA PHE A 239 -1.65 -10.52 0.81
C PHE A 239 -1.87 -9.84 2.17
N LEU A 240 -1.35 -8.63 2.37
CA LEU A 240 -1.63 -7.86 3.57
C LEU A 240 -3.12 -7.56 3.76
N THR A 241 -3.89 -7.38 2.67
CA THR A 241 -5.35 -7.16 2.78
C THR A 241 -6.14 -8.42 3.12
N GLN A 242 -5.54 -9.60 3.01
CA GLN A 242 -6.16 -10.86 3.45
C GLN A 242 -5.99 -11.07 4.96
N GLU A 243 -4.91 -10.55 5.52
CA GLU A 243 -4.54 -10.76 6.93
C GLU A 243 -4.95 -9.59 7.83
N LEU A 244 -5.01 -8.38 7.28
CA LEU A 244 -5.27 -7.15 8.00
C LEU A 244 -6.40 -6.35 7.34
N ASN A 245 -6.80 -5.25 7.96
CA ASN A 245 -7.79 -4.35 7.36
C ASN A 245 -7.35 -3.91 5.95
N PRO A 246 -8.24 -3.97 4.93
CA PRO A 246 -7.89 -3.66 3.55
C PRO A 246 -7.25 -2.29 3.29
N LEU A 247 -7.42 -1.31 4.19
CA LEU A 247 -6.78 -0.01 4.04
C LEU A 247 -5.25 -0.07 4.08
N ILE A 248 -4.67 -1.13 4.70
CA ILE A 248 -3.21 -1.30 4.75
C ILE A 248 -2.60 -1.49 3.35
N GLY A 249 -3.29 -2.18 2.46
CA GLY A 249 -2.84 -2.40 1.09
C GLY A 249 -2.69 -1.12 0.26
N TYR A 250 -3.23 0.01 0.72
CA TYR A 250 -3.05 1.33 0.11
C TYR A 250 -2.04 2.20 0.86
N ARG A 251 -1.18 1.61 1.69
CA ARG A 251 -0.23 2.34 2.55
C ARG A 251 1.19 1.80 2.51
N LEU A 252 1.41 0.64 1.89
CA LEU A 252 2.72 -0.03 1.88
C LEU A 252 3.79 0.84 1.19
N SER A 253 3.58 1.21 -0.08
CA SER A 253 4.55 2.02 -0.83
C SER A 253 4.72 3.42 -0.23
N TYR A 254 3.63 4.01 0.28
CA TYR A 254 3.71 5.29 0.99
C TYR A 254 4.66 5.22 2.20
N THR A 255 4.59 4.12 2.97
CA THR A 255 5.44 3.97 4.16
C THR A 255 6.87 3.55 3.80
N ILE A 256 7.05 2.68 2.79
CA ILE A 256 8.36 2.34 2.24
C ILE A 256 9.08 3.61 1.77
N LYS A 257 8.41 4.49 1.01
CA LYS A 257 9.02 5.74 0.52
C LYS A 257 9.52 6.62 1.64
N LYS A 258 8.78 6.74 2.72
CA LYS A 258 9.20 7.50 3.92
C LYS A 258 10.41 6.88 4.63
N ASN A 259 10.59 5.57 4.51
CA ASN A 259 11.67 4.80 5.12
C ASN A 259 12.63 4.22 4.09
N GLN A 260 12.71 4.80 2.88
CA GLN A 260 13.37 4.23 1.71
C GLN A 260 14.82 3.83 1.98
N LYS A 261 15.57 4.62 2.73
CA LYS A 261 16.96 4.31 3.09
C LYS A 261 17.07 3.01 3.90
N LYS A 262 16.25 2.87 4.96
CA LYS A 262 16.22 1.66 5.79
C LYS A 262 15.75 0.43 5.00
N TYR A 263 14.81 0.63 4.09
CA TYR A 263 14.30 -0.43 3.22
C TYR A 263 15.41 -1.03 2.34
N TYR A 264 16.16 -0.20 1.63
CA TYR A 264 17.28 -0.68 0.83
C TYR A 264 18.46 -1.20 1.66
N GLU A 265 18.69 -0.62 2.84
CA GLU A 265 19.70 -1.10 3.80
C GLU A 265 19.35 -2.52 4.28
N ALA A 266 18.07 -2.84 4.53
CA ALA A 266 17.64 -4.18 4.89
C ALA A 266 17.96 -5.21 3.80
N PHE A 267 17.71 -4.90 2.52
CA PHE A 267 18.12 -5.75 1.39
C PHE A 267 19.64 -5.92 1.35
N SER A 268 20.38 -4.83 1.46
CA SER A 268 21.85 -4.85 1.40
C SER A 268 22.46 -5.71 2.50
N ILE A 269 21.98 -5.57 3.74
CA ILE A 269 22.45 -6.37 4.88
C ILE A 269 22.12 -7.86 4.67
N THR A 270 20.93 -8.17 4.20
CA THR A 270 20.48 -9.55 4.03
C THR A 270 21.17 -10.24 2.84
N ASN A 271 21.47 -9.48 1.76
CA ASN A 271 22.21 -9.96 0.59
C ASN A 271 23.72 -10.13 0.84
N ASP A 272 24.25 -9.55 1.92
CA ASP A 272 25.68 -9.72 2.25
C ASP A 272 25.99 -11.21 2.49
N SER A 273 27.01 -11.74 1.84
CA SER A 273 27.45 -13.14 1.99
C SER A 273 27.75 -13.53 3.44
N LYS A 274 28.17 -12.54 4.28
CA LYS A 274 28.42 -12.71 5.71
C LYS A 274 27.12 -12.83 6.52
N SER A 275 25.98 -12.50 5.96
CA SER A 275 24.66 -12.75 6.58
C SER A 275 24.22 -14.20 6.48
N LYS A 276 24.87 -15.04 5.64
CA LYS A 276 24.58 -16.47 5.49
C LYS A 276 23.11 -16.79 5.33
N SER A 277 22.41 -15.99 4.54
CA SER A 277 20.98 -16.11 4.27
C SER A 277 20.07 -16.03 5.52
N ASP A 278 20.53 -15.33 6.56
CA ASP A 278 19.73 -14.98 7.74
C ASP A 278 18.74 -13.87 7.37
N LEU A 279 17.45 -14.21 7.25
CA LEU A 279 16.36 -13.31 6.87
C LEU A 279 15.82 -12.49 8.03
N THR A 280 16.24 -12.78 9.26
CA THR A 280 15.67 -12.18 10.48
C THR A 280 15.67 -10.66 10.43
N ILE A 281 16.76 -10.06 9.95
CA ILE A 281 16.89 -8.61 9.92
C ILE A 281 15.94 -7.97 8.90
N PHE A 282 15.74 -8.62 7.73
CA PHE A 282 14.80 -8.14 6.74
C PHE A 282 13.36 -8.20 7.26
N ILE A 283 13.00 -9.33 7.90
CA ILE A 283 11.67 -9.52 8.51
C ILE A 283 11.41 -8.42 9.55
N ILE A 284 12.37 -8.16 10.45
CA ILE A 284 12.23 -7.10 11.45
C ILE A 284 11.96 -5.75 10.79
N TYR A 285 12.76 -5.35 9.80
CA TYR A 285 12.59 -4.05 9.13
C TYR A 285 11.28 -3.95 8.33
N PHE A 286 10.85 -5.02 7.68
CA PHE A 286 9.57 -5.04 6.98
C PHE A 286 8.40 -4.92 7.96
N LEU A 287 8.44 -5.64 9.08
CA LEU A 287 7.45 -5.52 10.14
C LEU A 287 7.46 -4.14 10.82
N GLU A 288 8.62 -3.48 10.97
CA GLU A 288 8.70 -2.09 11.44
C GLU A 288 7.99 -1.13 10.48
N ILE A 289 8.16 -1.32 9.17
CA ILE A 289 7.45 -0.55 8.14
C ILE A 289 5.94 -0.76 8.27
N LEU A 290 5.49 -1.99 8.41
CA LEU A 290 4.07 -2.33 8.60
C LEU A 290 3.52 -1.72 9.89
N ASN A 291 4.24 -1.87 11.00
CA ASN A 291 3.84 -1.31 12.29
C ASN A 291 3.68 0.22 12.22
N SER A 292 4.67 0.90 11.62
CA SER A 292 4.60 2.36 11.39
C SER A 292 3.43 2.74 10.48
N SER A 293 3.13 1.92 9.47
CA SER A 293 1.98 2.14 8.60
C SER A 293 0.66 2.03 9.35
N MET A 294 0.51 1.00 10.18
CA MET A 294 -0.70 0.76 10.99
C MET A 294 -0.90 1.84 12.06
N GLU A 295 0.17 2.24 12.73
CA GLU A 295 0.15 3.34 13.70
C GLU A 295 -0.31 4.66 13.06
N ASN A 296 0.30 5.02 11.93
CA ASN A 296 -0.07 6.24 11.19
C ASN A 296 -1.51 6.19 10.67
N LEU A 297 -1.98 5.02 10.20
CA LEU A 297 -3.34 4.83 9.74
C LEU A 297 -4.34 4.99 10.89
N ASN A 298 -4.08 4.33 12.01
CA ASN A 298 -4.88 4.44 13.22
C ASN A 298 -4.98 5.88 13.72
N TYR A 299 -3.86 6.57 13.83
CA TYR A 299 -3.83 7.99 14.22
C TYR A 299 -4.61 8.86 13.25
N ALA A 300 -4.41 8.67 11.94
CA ALA A 300 -5.08 9.46 10.91
C ALA A 300 -6.60 9.30 10.93
N LEU A 301 -7.11 8.09 11.20
CA LEU A 301 -8.55 7.84 11.34
C LEU A 301 -9.11 8.41 12.63
N SER A 302 -8.45 8.18 13.77
CA SER A 302 -8.87 8.65 15.09
C SER A 302 -8.99 10.19 15.16
N VAL A 303 -8.02 10.92 14.60
CA VAL A 303 -8.09 12.39 14.55
C VAL A 303 -9.29 12.86 13.70
N ARG A 304 -9.55 12.19 12.57
CA ARG A 304 -10.65 12.55 11.68
C ARG A 304 -12.03 12.21 12.25
N GLU A 305 -12.14 11.09 12.97
CA GLU A 305 -13.36 10.73 13.68
C GLU A 305 -13.74 11.84 14.67
N LYS A 306 -12.82 12.22 15.56
CA LYS A 306 -13.06 13.30 16.53
C LYS A 306 -13.44 14.63 15.87
N SER A 307 -12.76 14.98 14.77
CA SER A 307 -13.11 16.19 14.03
C SER A 307 -14.49 16.08 13.39
N LEU A 308 -14.85 14.91 12.87
CA LEU A 308 -16.15 14.69 12.25
C LEU A 308 -17.30 14.82 13.27
N ASP A 309 -17.12 14.29 14.47
CA ASP A 309 -18.10 14.42 15.56
C ASP A 309 -18.31 15.89 15.94
N HIS A 310 -17.22 16.64 16.09
CA HIS A 310 -17.28 18.08 16.37
C HIS A 310 -18.08 18.84 15.29
N TYR A 311 -17.76 18.62 14.00
CA TYR A 311 -18.48 19.28 12.91
C TYR A 311 -19.92 18.78 12.74
N ASN A 312 -20.22 17.52 13.07
CA ASN A 312 -21.58 17.01 13.09
C ASN A 312 -22.47 17.81 14.05
N GLU A 313 -21.99 18.03 15.27
CA GLU A 313 -22.72 18.85 16.28
C GLU A 313 -22.88 20.27 15.78
N ARG A 314 -21.83 20.88 15.27
CA ARG A 314 -21.84 22.26 14.79
C ARG A 314 -22.80 22.49 13.62
N ILE A 315 -22.84 21.56 12.64
CA ILE A 315 -23.78 21.62 11.51
C ILE A 315 -25.22 21.50 12.02
N ARG A 316 -25.50 20.64 13.02
CA ARG A 316 -26.82 20.50 13.62
C ARG A 316 -27.31 21.79 14.25
N GLU A 317 -26.44 22.49 14.97
CA GLU A 317 -26.77 23.81 15.57
C GLU A 317 -27.10 24.83 14.49
N ILE A 318 -26.25 24.98 13.47
CA ILE A 318 -26.45 25.92 12.37
C ILE A 318 -27.78 25.68 11.63
N VAL A 319 -28.06 24.41 11.33
CA VAL A 319 -29.28 24.04 10.59
C VAL A 319 -30.53 24.29 11.44
N LYS A 320 -30.50 23.92 12.73
CA LYS A 320 -31.60 24.14 13.67
C LYS A 320 -31.95 25.64 13.84
N ASP A 321 -30.92 26.48 13.87
CA ASP A 321 -31.09 27.91 14.03
C ASP A 321 -31.67 28.58 12.78
N LYS A 322 -31.19 28.19 11.59
CA LYS A 322 -31.47 28.89 10.33
C LYS A 322 -32.63 28.32 9.52
N ILE A 323 -33.09 27.07 9.78
CA ILE A 323 -34.08 26.39 8.94
C ILE A 323 -35.26 25.85 9.73
N LYS A 324 -36.46 26.35 9.42
CA LYS A 324 -37.70 25.98 10.13
C LYS A 324 -38.39 24.72 9.56
N LYS A 325 -38.25 24.46 8.25
CA LYS A 325 -38.91 23.34 7.60
C LYS A 325 -38.13 22.05 7.79
N LYS A 326 -38.70 21.07 8.48
CA LYS A 326 -38.04 19.81 8.87
C LYS A 326 -37.35 19.07 7.69
N LYS A 327 -38.02 18.90 6.54
CA LYS A 327 -37.46 18.20 5.37
C LYS A 327 -36.30 18.97 4.71
N GLU A 328 -36.41 20.28 4.70
CA GLU A 328 -35.35 21.16 4.18
C GLU A 328 -34.12 21.15 5.09
N ALA A 329 -34.33 21.21 6.41
CA ALA A 329 -33.30 21.10 7.42
C ALA A 329 -32.53 19.78 7.30
N GLU A 330 -33.25 18.66 7.16
CA GLU A 330 -32.63 17.33 6.99
C GLU A 330 -31.77 17.25 5.73
N ASN A 331 -32.28 17.70 4.59
CA ASN A 331 -31.51 17.68 3.33
C ASN A 331 -30.25 18.58 3.37
N ILE A 332 -30.36 19.74 4.00
CA ILE A 332 -29.21 20.66 4.13
C ILE A 332 -28.19 20.09 5.11
N PHE A 333 -28.63 19.52 6.22
CA PHE A 333 -27.75 18.82 7.15
C PHE A 333 -26.98 17.68 6.44
N GLN A 334 -27.69 16.80 5.73
CA GLN A 334 -27.07 15.69 5.01
C GLN A 334 -26.04 16.17 3.97
N LEU A 335 -26.35 17.23 3.23
CA LEU A 335 -25.42 17.80 2.24
C LEU A 335 -24.16 18.37 2.90
N LEU A 336 -24.32 19.22 3.93
CA LEU A 336 -23.18 19.81 4.64
C LEU A 336 -22.33 18.73 5.30
N PHE A 337 -22.97 17.75 5.95
CA PHE A 337 -22.26 16.66 6.61
C PHE A 337 -21.52 15.75 5.61
N LEU A 338 -22.09 15.47 4.43
CA LEU A 338 -21.40 14.74 3.35
C LEU A 338 -20.18 15.50 2.84
N LEU A 339 -20.31 16.81 2.62
CA LEU A 339 -19.18 17.63 2.18
C LEU A 339 -18.07 17.70 3.24
N THR A 340 -18.44 17.77 4.52
CA THR A 340 -17.50 17.71 5.64
C THR A 340 -16.73 16.39 5.70
N GLN A 341 -17.42 15.25 5.52
CA GLN A 341 -16.76 13.96 5.43
C GLN A 341 -15.71 13.94 4.31
N VAL A 342 -16.10 14.38 3.12
CA VAL A 342 -15.19 14.38 1.97
C VAL A 342 -13.99 15.31 2.20
N GLU A 343 -14.19 16.49 2.77
CA GLU A 343 -13.10 17.45 3.03
C GLU A 343 -12.12 16.92 4.08
N LEU A 344 -12.62 16.39 5.20
CA LEU A 344 -11.78 15.82 6.26
C LEU A 344 -10.96 14.62 5.79
N PHE A 345 -11.55 13.76 4.96
CA PHE A 345 -10.96 12.45 4.63
C PHE A 345 -10.17 12.43 3.32
N SER A 346 -10.46 13.30 2.33
CA SER A 346 -9.71 13.29 1.06
C SER A 346 -9.16 14.63 0.60
N LYS A 347 -9.84 15.73 0.87
CA LYS A 347 -9.58 17.08 0.33
C LYS A 347 -9.71 17.19 -1.21
N ASP A 348 -10.20 16.15 -1.88
CA ASP A 348 -10.34 16.13 -3.35
C ASP A 348 -11.68 16.67 -3.84
N GLY A 349 -12.62 16.90 -2.92
CA GLY A 349 -14.00 17.25 -3.22
C GLY A 349 -14.80 16.09 -3.84
N ILE A 350 -16.10 16.28 -4.01
CA ILE A 350 -17.06 15.29 -4.52
C ILE A 350 -17.77 15.83 -5.76
N THR A 351 -18.13 14.96 -6.74
CA THR A 351 -18.85 15.38 -7.93
C THR A 351 -20.35 15.51 -7.66
N LEU A 352 -21.06 16.30 -8.47
CA LEU A 352 -22.51 16.42 -8.40
C LEU A 352 -23.22 15.06 -8.54
N LYS A 353 -22.69 14.19 -9.40
CA LYS A 353 -23.21 12.83 -9.61
C LYS A 353 -23.09 12.00 -8.32
N ASP A 354 -21.94 12.06 -7.65
CA ASP A 354 -21.71 11.29 -6.44
C ASP A 354 -22.53 11.85 -5.26
N ILE A 355 -22.70 13.18 -5.15
CA ILE A 355 -23.61 13.79 -4.17
C ILE A 355 -25.03 13.29 -4.39
N SER A 356 -25.51 13.31 -5.66
CA SER A 356 -26.85 12.83 -6.02
C SER A 356 -27.06 11.37 -5.65
N ALA A 357 -26.06 10.53 -5.86
CA ALA A 357 -26.11 9.11 -5.49
C ALA A 357 -26.13 8.92 -3.97
N HIS A 358 -25.29 9.61 -3.21
CA HIS A 358 -25.25 9.50 -1.74
C HIS A 358 -26.52 10.01 -1.07
N MET A 359 -27.11 11.08 -1.58
CA MET A 359 -28.32 11.66 -1.02
C MET A 359 -29.62 11.04 -1.58
N SER A 360 -29.53 10.14 -2.57
CA SER A 360 -30.68 9.60 -3.29
C SER A 360 -31.59 10.70 -3.88
N LEU A 361 -30.98 11.80 -4.37
CA LEU A 361 -31.66 12.95 -4.94
C LEU A 361 -31.26 13.16 -6.42
N THR A 362 -32.16 13.85 -7.18
CA THR A 362 -31.82 14.27 -8.54
C THR A 362 -30.72 15.32 -8.53
N SER A 363 -29.94 15.39 -9.61
CA SER A 363 -28.90 16.41 -9.77
C SER A 363 -29.48 17.84 -9.72
N GLN A 364 -30.73 18.03 -10.13
CA GLN A 364 -31.42 19.32 -10.03
C GLN A 364 -31.73 19.68 -8.59
N SER A 365 -32.26 18.73 -7.80
CA SER A 365 -32.52 18.92 -6.37
C SER A 365 -31.22 19.24 -5.61
N VAL A 366 -30.13 18.52 -5.89
CA VAL A 366 -28.82 18.81 -5.28
C VAL A 366 -28.31 20.20 -5.64
N LYS A 367 -28.49 20.67 -6.89
CA LYS A 367 -28.11 22.03 -7.28
C LYS A 367 -28.89 23.09 -6.50
N LEU A 368 -30.18 22.87 -6.27
CA LEU A 368 -31.00 23.78 -5.46
C LEU A 368 -30.49 23.84 -4.02
N LEU A 369 -30.13 22.68 -3.43
CA LEU A 369 -29.55 22.63 -2.09
C LEU A 369 -28.18 23.33 -2.02
N LEU A 370 -27.31 23.11 -3.01
CA LEU A 370 -25.98 23.76 -3.08
C LEU A 370 -26.08 25.29 -3.20
N ASN A 371 -27.13 25.80 -3.85
CA ASN A 371 -27.39 27.23 -4.03
C ASN A 371 -28.26 27.84 -2.90
N HIS A 372 -28.71 27.03 -1.95
CA HIS A 372 -29.46 27.53 -0.81
C HIS A 372 -28.60 28.51 0.02
N PRO A 373 -29.13 29.66 0.53
CA PRO A 373 -28.37 30.68 1.22
C PRO A 373 -27.51 30.16 2.38
N VAL A 374 -28.03 29.20 3.16
CA VAL A 374 -27.28 28.57 4.27
C VAL A 374 -26.14 27.71 3.74
N THR A 375 -26.35 26.91 2.71
CA THR A 375 -25.35 25.99 2.19
C THR A 375 -24.26 26.72 1.39
N SER A 376 -24.66 27.63 0.51
CA SER A 376 -23.75 28.37 -0.38
C SER A 376 -22.71 29.19 0.36
N HIS A 377 -22.98 29.55 1.62
CA HIS A 377 -22.02 30.23 2.49
C HIS A 377 -20.78 29.37 2.80
N PHE A 378 -20.95 28.05 2.90
CA PHE A 378 -19.89 27.12 3.28
C PHE A 378 -19.28 26.38 2.10
N VAL A 379 -19.98 26.28 0.96
CA VAL A 379 -19.57 25.41 -0.16
C VAL A 379 -18.52 26.09 -1.04
N ILE A 380 -17.43 25.37 -1.29
CA ILE A 380 -16.39 25.72 -2.25
C ILE A 380 -16.57 24.88 -3.52
N VAL A 381 -16.60 25.53 -4.68
CA VAL A 381 -16.73 24.86 -5.99
C VAL A 381 -15.42 24.93 -6.75
N ASN A 382 -14.77 23.79 -6.94
CA ASN A 382 -13.57 23.69 -7.77
C ASN A 382 -13.95 23.48 -9.25
N LYS A 383 -13.79 24.54 -10.05
CA LYS A 383 -14.10 24.58 -11.51
C LYS A 383 -12.89 24.28 -12.40
N LYS A 384 -11.69 24.11 -11.84
CA LYS A 384 -10.45 23.91 -12.61
C LYS A 384 -10.37 22.54 -13.32
N ARG A 385 -11.24 21.59 -12.95
CA ARG A 385 -11.33 20.26 -13.57
C ARG A 385 -12.48 20.23 -14.59
N LYS A 386 -12.41 19.31 -15.57
CA LYS A 386 -13.48 19.07 -16.54
C LYS A 386 -14.84 18.74 -15.89
N THR A 387 -14.82 18.12 -14.71
CA THR A 387 -15.99 17.87 -13.86
C THR A 387 -15.84 18.69 -12.59
N TYR A 388 -16.83 19.52 -12.26
CA TYR A 388 -16.84 20.33 -11.05
C TYR A 388 -16.86 19.45 -9.82
N ARG A 389 -16.08 19.85 -8.81
CA ARG A 389 -16.06 19.20 -7.51
C ARG A 389 -16.44 20.19 -6.43
N TYR A 390 -17.21 19.70 -5.48
CA TYR A 390 -17.76 20.45 -4.36
C TYR A 390 -17.05 20.01 -3.08
N THR A 391 -16.70 20.95 -2.26
CA THR A 391 -16.16 20.76 -0.90
C THR A 391 -16.72 21.82 0.03
N ILE A 392 -16.29 21.84 1.26
CA ILE A 392 -16.77 22.77 2.30
C ILE A 392 -15.60 23.49 2.92
N ASP A 393 -15.80 24.75 3.29
CA ASP A 393 -14.88 25.52 4.10
C ASP A 393 -15.10 25.20 5.58
N LEU A 394 -14.16 24.43 6.16
CA LEU A 394 -14.25 24.00 7.54
C LEU A 394 -13.99 25.15 8.54
N ASP A 395 -13.23 26.16 8.14
CA ASP A 395 -12.92 27.31 8.98
C ASP A 395 -14.18 28.15 9.24
N LEU A 396 -15.12 28.17 8.29
CA LEU A 396 -16.42 28.83 8.46
C LEU A 396 -17.41 28.05 9.33
N LEU A 397 -17.13 26.77 9.57
CA LEU A 397 -17.92 25.89 10.43
C LEU A 397 -17.43 25.86 11.88
N SER A 398 -16.18 26.32 12.12
CA SER A 398 -15.53 26.32 13.45
C SER A 398 -16.18 27.29 14.44
#